data_ac0fe08b2a69d63a94d62161905018b3
#
_entry.id   ac0fe08b2a69d63a94d62161905018b3
#
_cell.length_a   1.000
_cell.length_b   1.000
_cell.length_c   1.000
_cell.angle_alpha   90.00
_cell.angle_beta   90.00
_cell.angle_gamma   90.00
#
_symmetry.space_group_name_H-M   'P 1'
#
loop_
_entity.id
_entity.type
_entity.pdbx_description
1 polymer ?
#
loop_
_entity_poly.entity_id
_entity_poly.type
_entity_poly.pdbx_seq_one_letter_code
_entity_poly.pdbx_strand_id
1 'polypeptide(L)'
;MKAFIFELCVETLPAAQAAELGGADRIELCDRLDIGGVTPGEKLISATIQALSIPVHVLIRPRGGDFAYSAAEFEQIRLQVHRIKQLGAAGVALGVLLTDGRVDEVRSRELVELAHPMKVTFHRAFDRTPDLSEALEAVIRAGADCLLTSGGEPNVLSGAKQLKRMVIQAGDRIPIMAGGGLRLASMAEVLEQTGLHCLHGSLTRRAVDGPPESGHGRTAAEILVADVRTAVGLMQGHFAAKMI
;
A
#
# COMPACT_ATOMS: atom_id res chain seq x y z
N MET A 1 -1.58 -18.00 11.55
CA MET A 1 -1.54 -16.81 10.66
C MET A 1 -0.10 -16.49 10.35
N LYS A 2 0.21 -16.02 9.13
CA LYS A 2 1.57 -15.56 8.78
C LYS A 2 1.92 -14.36 9.67
N ALA A 3 3.16 -14.32 10.18
CA ALA A 3 3.59 -13.29 11.14
C ALA A 3 3.76 -11.89 10.52
N PHE A 4 3.73 -11.76 9.19
CA PHE A 4 3.94 -10.52 8.47
C PHE A 4 3.21 -10.51 7.12
N ILE A 5 3.05 -9.31 6.54
CA ILE A 5 2.49 -9.09 5.20
C ILE A 5 3.46 -8.24 4.38
N PHE A 6 3.85 -8.73 3.20
CA PHE A 6 4.54 -7.95 2.18
C PHE A 6 3.58 -7.69 1.00
N GLU A 7 3.28 -6.42 0.77
CA GLU A 7 2.44 -5.94 -0.34
C GLU A 7 3.30 -5.26 -1.39
N LEU A 8 3.17 -5.68 -2.66
CA LEU A 8 3.84 -5.02 -3.77
C LEU A 8 2.86 -4.13 -4.55
N CYS A 9 3.22 -2.86 -4.75
CA CYS A 9 2.49 -1.95 -5.63
C CYS A 9 2.96 -2.13 -7.08
N VAL A 10 2.02 -2.35 -8.01
CA VAL A 10 2.30 -2.68 -9.41
C VAL A 10 1.35 -1.98 -10.37
N GLU A 11 1.83 -1.73 -11.61
CA GLU A 11 1.06 -1.05 -12.68
C GLU A 11 0.73 -1.98 -13.85
N THR A 12 1.23 -3.21 -13.87
CA THR A 12 1.08 -4.11 -15.02
C THR A 12 0.82 -5.54 -14.59
N LEU A 13 0.15 -6.32 -15.43
CA LEU A 13 -0.08 -7.74 -15.20
C LEU A 13 1.24 -8.54 -15.08
N PRO A 14 2.27 -8.34 -15.91
CA PRO A 14 3.55 -9.04 -15.72
C PRO A 14 4.22 -8.73 -14.37
N ALA A 15 4.14 -7.49 -13.89
CA ALA A 15 4.66 -7.13 -12.57
C ALA A 15 3.86 -7.78 -11.43
N ALA A 16 2.54 -7.87 -11.59
CA ALA A 16 1.66 -8.57 -10.64
C ALA A 16 1.99 -10.07 -10.55
N GLN A 17 2.21 -10.73 -11.68
CA GLN A 17 2.65 -12.13 -11.73
C GLN A 17 4.04 -12.33 -11.13
N ALA A 18 4.97 -11.38 -11.38
CA ALA A 18 6.30 -11.40 -10.76
C ALA A 18 6.22 -11.25 -9.23
N ALA A 19 5.30 -10.43 -8.72
CA ALA A 19 5.06 -10.30 -7.28
C ALA A 19 4.64 -11.62 -6.65
N GLU A 20 3.68 -12.32 -7.24
CA GLU A 20 3.21 -13.62 -6.77
C GLU A 20 4.32 -14.67 -6.82
N LEU A 21 5.05 -14.79 -7.96
CA LEU A 21 6.17 -15.70 -8.12
C LEU A 21 7.32 -15.39 -7.14
N GLY A 22 7.47 -14.14 -6.74
CA GLY A 22 8.43 -13.70 -5.73
C GLY A 22 8.00 -14.01 -4.30
N GLY A 23 6.73 -14.34 -4.07
CA GLY A 23 6.17 -14.68 -2.76
C GLY A 23 5.57 -13.50 -1.99
N ALA A 24 5.18 -12.43 -2.69
CA ALA A 24 4.38 -11.37 -2.07
C ALA A 24 3.06 -11.92 -1.52
N ASP A 25 2.58 -11.38 -0.41
CA ASP A 25 1.35 -11.83 0.24
C ASP A 25 0.10 -11.30 -0.45
N ARG A 26 0.20 -10.12 -1.06
CA ARG A 26 -0.82 -9.46 -1.87
C ARG A 26 -0.20 -8.40 -2.75
N ILE A 27 -0.95 -7.88 -3.68
CA ILE A 27 -0.56 -6.71 -4.47
C ILE A 27 -1.53 -5.54 -4.27
N GLU A 28 -1.01 -4.31 -4.44
CA GLU A 28 -1.82 -3.14 -4.74
C GLU A 28 -1.67 -2.82 -6.23
N LEU A 29 -2.77 -2.90 -6.98
CA LEU A 29 -2.81 -2.56 -8.39
C LEU A 29 -3.15 -1.08 -8.57
N CYS A 30 -2.30 -0.35 -9.25
CA CYS A 30 -2.48 1.07 -9.55
C CYS A 30 -2.13 1.37 -11.01
N ASP A 31 -2.30 2.62 -11.41
CA ASP A 31 -1.77 3.21 -12.64
C ASP A 31 -1.05 4.51 -12.29
N ARG A 32 -0.12 4.99 -13.11
CA ARG A 32 0.55 6.27 -12.96
C ARG A 32 1.25 6.46 -11.61
N LEU A 33 2.15 5.53 -11.23
CA LEU A 33 3.00 5.66 -10.04
C LEU A 33 3.90 6.92 -10.07
N ASP A 34 4.16 7.46 -11.25
CA ASP A 34 4.91 8.71 -11.44
C ASP A 34 4.27 9.91 -10.73
N ILE A 35 2.94 9.92 -10.60
CA ILE A 35 2.17 10.94 -9.87
C ILE A 35 1.61 10.45 -8.53
N GLY A 36 2.13 9.33 -8.04
CA GLY A 36 1.71 8.71 -6.77
C GLY A 36 0.54 7.74 -6.88
N GLY A 37 0.23 7.28 -8.09
CA GLY A 37 -0.82 6.31 -8.38
C GLY A 37 -2.21 6.93 -8.57
N VAL A 38 -2.98 6.34 -9.49
CA VAL A 38 -4.42 6.56 -9.69
C VAL A 38 -5.12 5.22 -9.90
N THR A 39 -6.45 5.23 -9.95
CA THR A 39 -7.26 4.03 -10.21
C THR A 39 -6.91 3.45 -11.58
N PRO A 40 -6.54 2.16 -11.69
CA PRO A 40 -6.24 1.52 -12.95
C PRO A 40 -7.51 1.23 -13.77
N GLY A 41 -7.32 0.97 -15.07
CA GLY A 41 -8.42 0.62 -15.96
C GLY A 41 -9.04 -0.75 -15.66
N GLU A 42 -10.36 -0.89 -15.82
CA GLU A 42 -11.11 -2.12 -15.51
C GLU A 42 -10.59 -3.38 -16.20
N LYS A 43 -10.10 -3.27 -17.44
CA LYS A 43 -9.52 -4.40 -18.18
C LYS A 43 -8.29 -4.96 -17.46
N LEU A 44 -7.41 -4.08 -16.96
CA LEU A 44 -6.23 -4.49 -16.21
C LEU A 44 -6.63 -5.09 -14.87
N ILE A 45 -7.58 -4.49 -14.14
CA ILE A 45 -8.10 -5.01 -12.87
C ILE A 45 -8.64 -6.44 -13.07
N SER A 46 -9.55 -6.64 -14.03
CA SER A 46 -10.15 -7.95 -14.30
C SER A 46 -9.11 -9.00 -14.70
N ALA A 47 -8.19 -8.65 -15.61
CA ALA A 47 -7.13 -9.56 -16.03
C ALA A 47 -6.21 -9.95 -14.88
N THR A 48 -5.88 -9.01 -13.98
CA THR A 48 -5.02 -9.26 -12.83
C THR A 48 -5.71 -10.16 -11.80
N ILE A 49 -6.98 -9.89 -11.48
CA ILE A 49 -7.75 -10.73 -10.54
C ILE A 49 -7.89 -12.17 -11.06
N GLN A 50 -8.08 -12.36 -12.38
CA GLN A 50 -8.19 -13.68 -12.99
C GLN A 50 -6.88 -14.46 -13.05
N ALA A 51 -5.75 -13.75 -13.12
CA ALA A 51 -4.43 -14.35 -13.31
C ALA A 51 -3.71 -14.72 -12.01
N LEU A 52 -4.10 -14.14 -10.87
CA LEU A 52 -3.41 -14.30 -9.59
C LEU A 52 -4.25 -15.13 -8.60
N SER A 53 -3.56 -15.87 -7.74
CA SER A 53 -4.16 -16.54 -6.58
C SER A 53 -3.99 -15.74 -5.28
N ILE A 54 -3.05 -14.78 -5.24
CA ILE A 54 -2.89 -13.89 -4.10
C ILE A 54 -3.91 -12.74 -4.15
N PRO A 55 -4.30 -12.15 -2.99
CA PRO A 55 -5.24 -11.05 -2.95
C PRO A 55 -4.79 -9.83 -3.78
N VAL A 56 -5.73 -9.29 -4.56
CA VAL A 56 -5.56 -8.06 -5.33
C VAL A 56 -6.31 -6.94 -4.62
N HIS A 57 -5.59 -5.94 -4.12
CA HIS A 57 -6.14 -4.67 -3.70
C HIS A 57 -6.02 -3.67 -4.85
N VAL A 58 -7.00 -2.79 -5.01
CA VAL A 58 -7.02 -1.82 -6.10
C VAL A 58 -6.97 -0.41 -5.52
N LEU A 59 -6.04 0.42 -6.03
CA LEU A 59 -6.00 1.83 -5.65
C LEU A 59 -7.21 2.57 -6.20
N ILE A 60 -7.94 3.27 -5.35
CA ILE A 60 -9.04 4.16 -5.72
C ILE A 60 -8.62 5.59 -5.49
N ARG A 61 -8.22 6.24 -6.56
CA ARG A 61 -7.81 7.65 -6.59
C ARG A 61 -8.09 8.21 -7.99
N PRO A 62 -9.10 9.06 -8.14
CA PRO A 62 -9.57 9.50 -9.47
C PRO A 62 -8.56 10.39 -10.18
N ARG A 63 -7.69 11.09 -9.45
CA ARG A 63 -6.68 12.02 -9.97
C ARG A 63 -5.46 12.13 -9.07
N GLY A 64 -4.36 12.61 -9.62
CA GLY A 64 -3.20 13.10 -8.86
C GLY A 64 -3.52 14.38 -8.05
N GLY A 65 -2.53 14.88 -7.33
CA GLY A 65 -2.65 16.07 -6.48
C GLY A 65 -3.11 15.74 -5.06
N ASP A 66 -3.96 16.59 -4.49
CA ASP A 66 -4.48 16.46 -3.14
C ASP A 66 -5.53 15.35 -3.00
N PHE A 67 -6.06 15.20 -1.80
CA PHE A 67 -7.05 14.18 -1.43
C PHE A 67 -8.37 14.78 -0.92
N ALA A 68 -8.54 16.11 -1.09
CA ALA A 68 -9.79 16.79 -0.83
C ALA A 68 -10.64 16.80 -2.10
N TYR A 69 -11.64 15.94 -2.14
CA TYR A 69 -12.44 15.69 -3.33
C TYR A 69 -13.75 16.50 -3.32
N SER A 70 -14.11 17.07 -4.46
CA SER A 70 -15.42 17.64 -4.70
C SER A 70 -16.53 16.60 -4.58
N ALA A 71 -17.80 17.02 -4.52
CA ALA A 71 -18.92 16.09 -4.48
C ALA A 71 -18.98 15.18 -5.71
N ALA A 72 -18.64 15.70 -6.89
CA ALA A 72 -18.62 14.91 -8.13
C ALA A 72 -17.48 13.88 -8.14
N GLU A 73 -16.28 14.24 -7.67
CA GLU A 73 -15.16 13.31 -7.54
C GLU A 73 -15.43 12.24 -6.47
N PHE A 74 -16.08 12.62 -5.37
CA PHE A 74 -16.46 11.66 -4.35
C PHE A 74 -17.47 10.64 -4.89
N GLU A 75 -18.46 11.09 -5.65
CA GLU A 75 -19.39 10.17 -6.32
C GLU A 75 -18.68 9.24 -7.31
N GLN A 76 -17.69 9.73 -8.04
CA GLN A 76 -16.83 8.89 -8.88
C GLN A 76 -16.09 7.82 -8.07
N ILE A 77 -15.56 8.17 -6.89
CA ILE A 77 -14.91 7.21 -5.97
C ILE A 77 -15.92 6.13 -5.55
N ARG A 78 -17.13 6.51 -5.15
CA ARG A 78 -18.20 5.56 -4.77
C ARG A 78 -18.52 4.57 -5.89
N LEU A 79 -18.68 5.08 -7.11
CA LEU A 79 -18.94 4.24 -8.29
C LEU A 79 -17.76 3.29 -8.58
N GLN A 80 -16.52 3.75 -8.42
CA GLN A 80 -15.32 2.92 -8.57
C GLN A 80 -15.27 1.81 -7.51
N VAL A 81 -15.53 2.13 -6.23
CA VAL A 81 -15.60 1.10 -5.15
C VAL A 81 -16.64 0.03 -5.51
N HIS A 82 -17.85 0.46 -5.89
CA HIS A 82 -18.90 -0.49 -6.28
C HIS A 82 -18.49 -1.36 -7.47
N ARG A 83 -17.90 -0.76 -8.50
CA ARG A 83 -17.46 -1.48 -9.70
C ARG A 83 -16.34 -2.47 -9.42
N ILE A 84 -15.34 -2.08 -8.64
CA ILE A 84 -14.21 -2.94 -8.27
C ILE A 84 -14.66 -4.12 -7.41
N LYS A 85 -15.63 -3.90 -6.53
CA LYS A 85 -16.29 -4.98 -5.77
C LYS A 85 -16.97 -6.00 -6.69
N GLN A 86 -17.68 -5.54 -7.73
CA GLN A 86 -18.30 -6.44 -8.73
C GLN A 86 -17.25 -7.22 -9.54
N LEU A 87 -16.06 -6.68 -9.76
CA LEU A 87 -14.97 -7.37 -10.43
C LEU A 87 -14.30 -8.44 -9.54
N GLY A 88 -14.61 -8.49 -8.24
CA GLY A 88 -14.12 -9.50 -7.32
C GLY A 88 -12.77 -9.18 -6.69
N ALA A 89 -12.38 -7.92 -6.59
CA ALA A 89 -11.17 -7.54 -5.85
C ALA A 89 -11.26 -7.95 -4.38
N ALA A 90 -10.13 -8.31 -3.79
CA ALA A 90 -10.04 -8.66 -2.37
C ALA A 90 -10.07 -7.43 -1.45
N GLY A 91 -9.63 -6.28 -1.96
CA GLY A 91 -9.59 -5.04 -1.21
C GLY A 91 -9.40 -3.80 -2.09
N VAL A 92 -9.44 -2.66 -1.43
CA VAL A 92 -9.17 -1.34 -2.03
C VAL A 92 -8.25 -0.53 -1.15
N ALA A 93 -7.45 0.34 -1.77
CA ALA A 93 -6.69 1.38 -1.08
C ALA A 93 -7.29 2.74 -1.44
N LEU A 94 -7.71 3.51 -0.46
CA LEU A 94 -8.36 4.80 -0.64
C LEU A 94 -8.08 5.76 0.53
N GLY A 95 -8.46 7.02 0.42
CA GLY A 95 -8.35 7.98 1.51
C GLY A 95 -8.88 9.34 1.08
N VAL A 96 -9.69 9.96 1.92
CA VAL A 96 -10.35 11.23 1.69
C VAL A 96 -10.01 12.19 2.81
N LEU A 97 -9.64 13.41 2.45
CA LEU A 97 -9.36 14.49 3.38
C LEU A 97 -10.38 15.63 3.23
N LEU A 98 -10.55 16.36 4.29
CA LEU A 98 -11.23 17.66 4.29
C LEU A 98 -10.32 18.73 3.66
N THR A 99 -10.88 19.89 3.36
CA THR A 99 -10.12 21.02 2.78
C THR A 99 -9.08 21.61 3.74
N ASP A 100 -9.21 21.36 5.05
CA ASP A 100 -8.24 21.71 6.07
C ASP A 100 -7.15 20.64 6.30
N GLY A 101 -7.18 19.56 5.51
CA GLY A 101 -6.21 18.47 5.53
C GLY A 101 -6.51 17.37 6.55
N ARG A 102 -7.52 17.50 7.41
CA ARG A 102 -7.92 16.43 8.33
C ARG A 102 -8.59 15.28 7.57
N VAL A 103 -8.60 14.10 8.16
CA VAL A 103 -9.33 12.94 7.61
C VAL A 103 -10.82 13.28 7.55
N ASP A 104 -11.45 13.11 6.36
CA ASP A 104 -12.91 13.14 6.24
C ASP A 104 -13.48 11.80 6.76
N GLU A 105 -13.70 11.74 8.06
CA GLU A 105 -14.15 10.52 8.75
C GLU A 105 -15.52 10.06 8.23
N VAL A 106 -16.41 11.00 7.90
CA VAL A 106 -17.77 10.67 7.44
C VAL A 106 -17.72 9.99 6.08
N ARG A 107 -17.04 10.60 5.11
CA ARG A 107 -16.89 10.02 3.78
C ARG A 107 -16.04 8.75 3.80
N SER A 108 -15.01 8.69 4.63
CA SER A 108 -14.17 7.48 4.77
C SER A 108 -14.97 6.31 5.31
N ARG A 109 -15.82 6.51 6.32
CA ARG A 109 -16.71 5.47 6.86
C ARG A 109 -17.71 4.99 5.81
N GLU A 110 -18.33 5.91 5.07
CA GLU A 110 -19.23 5.55 3.96
C GLU A 110 -18.55 4.65 2.93
N LEU A 111 -17.30 4.96 2.56
CA LEU A 111 -16.54 4.14 1.61
C LEU A 111 -16.16 2.77 2.18
N VAL A 112 -15.83 2.68 3.47
CA VAL A 112 -15.58 1.40 4.16
C VAL A 112 -16.83 0.53 4.15
N GLU A 113 -17.98 1.08 4.49
CA GLU A 113 -19.26 0.37 4.47
C GLU A 113 -19.63 -0.10 3.06
N LEU A 114 -19.45 0.77 2.05
CA LEU A 114 -19.69 0.44 0.65
C LEU A 114 -18.77 -0.67 0.14
N ALA A 115 -17.51 -0.66 0.56
CA ALA A 115 -16.52 -1.64 0.16
C ALA A 115 -16.80 -3.04 0.73
N HIS A 116 -17.43 -3.14 1.90
CA HIS A 116 -17.65 -4.45 2.55
C HIS A 116 -18.25 -5.49 1.59
N PRO A 117 -17.74 -6.76 1.51
CA PRO A 117 -16.74 -7.39 2.38
C PRO A 117 -15.27 -7.21 1.94
N MET A 118 -14.96 -6.40 0.91
CA MET A 118 -13.57 -6.09 0.55
C MET A 118 -12.85 -5.41 1.72
N LYS A 119 -11.55 -5.67 1.84
CA LYS A 119 -10.70 -4.98 2.82
C LYS A 119 -10.37 -3.56 2.36
N VAL A 120 -10.31 -2.63 3.31
CA VAL A 120 -9.99 -1.22 3.05
C VAL A 120 -8.69 -0.82 3.70
N THR A 121 -7.71 -0.42 2.88
CA THR A 121 -6.49 0.24 3.34
C THR A 121 -6.67 1.75 3.20
N PHE A 122 -6.57 2.51 4.31
CA PHE A 122 -6.44 3.97 4.20
C PHE A 122 -5.03 4.29 3.72
N HIS A 123 -4.91 4.89 2.55
CA HIS A 123 -3.63 5.08 1.87
C HIS A 123 -2.88 6.34 2.33
N ARG A 124 -1.78 6.69 1.66
CA ARG A 124 -0.87 7.79 1.98
C ARG A 124 -1.48 9.21 1.92
N ALA A 125 -2.78 9.39 1.72
CA ALA A 125 -3.47 10.63 2.07
C ALA A 125 -3.22 10.99 3.54
N PHE A 126 -3.10 9.97 4.39
CA PHE A 126 -2.74 10.12 5.80
C PHE A 126 -1.48 10.95 6.03
N ASP A 127 -0.44 10.77 5.20
CA ASP A 127 0.83 11.50 5.32
C ASP A 127 0.71 13.01 5.02
N ARG A 128 -0.48 13.48 4.61
CA ARG A 128 -0.78 14.89 4.34
C ARG A 128 -1.59 15.55 5.44
N THR A 129 -1.96 14.82 6.47
CA THR A 129 -2.74 15.36 7.59
C THR A 129 -1.88 16.22 8.50
N PRO A 130 -2.44 17.27 9.12
CA PRO A 130 -1.68 18.17 9.99
C PRO A 130 -1.30 17.54 11.33
N ASP A 131 -2.08 16.59 11.83
CA ASP A 131 -1.84 15.85 13.06
C ASP A 131 -2.03 14.35 12.82
N LEU A 132 -0.92 13.61 12.79
CA LEU A 132 -0.91 12.17 12.52
C LEU A 132 -1.53 11.36 13.66
N SER A 133 -1.48 11.85 14.90
CA SER A 133 -2.06 11.15 16.04
C SER A 133 -3.58 11.20 16.02
N GLU A 134 -4.15 12.38 15.77
CA GLU A 134 -5.60 12.53 15.59
C GLU A 134 -6.09 11.81 14.33
N ALA A 135 -5.33 11.92 13.23
CA ALA A 135 -5.66 11.25 11.97
C ALA A 135 -5.72 9.73 12.13
N LEU A 136 -4.82 9.12 12.92
CA LEU A 136 -4.85 7.69 13.21
C LEU A 136 -6.16 7.29 13.91
N GLU A 137 -6.58 8.06 14.92
CA GLU A 137 -7.85 7.80 15.59
C GLU A 137 -9.06 7.96 14.64
N ALA A 138 -9.03 8.96 13.76
CA ALA A 138 -10.09 9.16 12.77
C ALA A 138 -10.16 7.99 11.76
N VAL A 139 -9.02 7.48 11.29
CA VAL A 139 -8.97 6.30 10.39
C VAL A 139 -9.50 5.04 11.10
N ILE A 140 -9.16 4.85 12.37
CA ILE A 140 -9.68 3.74 13.19
C ILE A 140 -11.21 3.87 13.35
N ARG A 141 -11.73 5.06 13.69
CA ARG A 141 -13.18 5.30 13.82
C ARG A 141 -13.92 5.16 12.50
N ALA A 142 -13.28 5.45 11.38
CA ALA A 142 -13.84 5.22 10.05
C ALA A 142 -13.95 3.73 9.71
N GLY A 143 -13.25 2.85 10.43
CA GLY A 143 -13.35 1.39 10.29
C GLY A 143 -12.45 0.80 9.20
N ALA A 144 -11.38 1.49 8.80
CA ALA A 144 -10.40 0.92 7.86
C ALA A 144 -9.72 -0.33 8.44
N ASP A 145 -9.42 -1.31 7.58
CA ASP A 145 -8.75 -2.56 7.96
C ASP A 145 -7.23 -2.43 8.07
N CYS A 146 -6.64 -1.40 7.46
CA CYS A 146 -5.20 -1.17 7.46
C CYS A 146 -4.90 0.31 7.21
N LEU A 147 -3.80 0.82 7.77
CA LEU A 147 -3.29 2.17 7.47
C LEU A 147 -1.94 2.07 6.78
N LEU A 148 -1.83 2.61 5.55
CA LEU A 148 -0.59 2.72 4.79
C LEU A 148 0.01 4.12 4.95
N THR A 149 1.24 4.20 5.47
CA THR A 149 1.89 5.48 5.76
C THR A 149 3.41 5.40 5.71
N SER A 150 4.07 6.52 5.45
CA SER A 150 5.50 6.72 5.67
C SER A 150 5.82 7.39 7.01
N GLY A 151 4.83 7.59 7.88
CA GLY A 151 4.98 8.36 9.11
C GLY A 151 4.98 9.88 8.89
N GLY A 152 4.35 10.36 7.78
CA GLY A 152 4.33 11.77 7.41
C GLY A 152 5.63 12.30 6.80
N GLU A 153 6.62 11.42 6.60
CA GLU A 153 7.95 11.77 6.11
C GLU A 153 8.12 11.39 4.61
N PRO A 154 9.14 11.90 3.93
CA PRO A 154 9.39 11.58 2.52
C PRO A 154 9.55 10.08 2.23
N ASN A 155 10.06 9.33 3.19
CA ASN A 155 10.21 7.87 3.09
C ASN A 155 10.11 7.19 4.45
N VAL A 156 9.87 5.87 4.43
CA VAL A 156 9.67 5.04 5.63
C VAL A 156 10.85 5.04 6.61
N LEU A 157 12.08 5.16 6.11
CA LEU A 157 13.26 5.17 6.97
C LEU A 157 13.34 6.49 7.78
N SER A 158 13.14 7.62 7.11
CA SER A 158 13.02 8.91 7.78
C SER A 158 11.87 8.96 8.79
N GLY A 159 10.76 8.27 8.46
CA GLY A 159 9.56 8.19 9.30
C GLY A 159 9.60 7.12 10.39
N ALA A 160 10.67 6.32 10.50
CA ALA A 160 10.71 5.15 11.38
C ALA A 160 10.34 5.46 12.84
N LYS A 161 10.81 6.59 13.37
CA LYS A 161 10.49 7.04 14.73
C LYS A 161 8.98 7.31 14.91
N GLN A 162 8.37 7.94 13.93
CA GLN A 162 6.93 8.24 13.96
C GLN A 162 6.10 6.97 13.73
N LEU A 163 6.51 6.10 12.81
CA LEU A 163 5.90 4.80 12.57
C LEU A 163 5.87 3.96 13.85
N LYS A 164 6.97 3.92 14.63
CA LYS A 164 7.01 3.24 15.93
C LYS A 164 5.99 3.80 16.92
N ARG A 165 5.85 5.14 16.99
CA ARG A 165 4.85 5.77 17.87
C ARG A 165 3.43 5.39 17.44
N MET A 166 3.17 5.36 16.14
CA MET A 166 1.87 4.98 15.60
C MET A 166 1.54 3.52 15.86
N VAL A 167 2.51 2.61 15.76
CA VAL A 167 2.33 1.19 16.15
C VAL A 167 1.90 1.08 17.61
N ILE A 168 2.56 1.80 18.51
CA ILE A 168 2.21 1.82 19.94
C ILE A 168 0.81 2.41 20.16
N GLN A 169 0.47 3.53 19.49
CA GLN A 169 -0.82 4.18 19.60
C GLN A 169 -1.94 3.31 19.03
N ALA A 170 -1.72 2.69 17.87
CA ALA A 170 -2.71 1.82 17.22
C ALA A 170 -3.01 0.58 18.07
N GLY A 171 -2.00 -0.01 18.73
CA GLY A 171 -2.14 -1.31 19.40
C GLY A 171 -2.68 -2.36 18.42
N ASP A 172 -3.66 -3.14 18.87
CA ASP A 172 -4.30 -4.17 18.06
C ASP A 172 -5.54 -3.66 17.28
N ARG A 173 -5.82 -2.34 17.31
CA ARG A 173 -7.02 -1.78 16.70
C ARG A 173 -6.95 -1.69 15.18
N ILE A 174 -5.76 -1.48 14.62
CA ILE A 174 -5.51 -1.41 13.18
C ILE A 174 -4.05 -1.73 12.88
N PRO A 175 -3.74 -2.60 11.92
CA PRO A 175 -2.38 -2.80 11.45
C PRO A 175 -1.85 -1.56 10.73
N ILE A 176 -0.62 -1.17 11.08
CA ILE A 176 0.12 -0.12 10.37
C ILE A 176 1.01 -0.79 9.32
N MET A 177 0.89 -0.35 8.08
CA MET A 177 1.72 -0.78 6.95
C MET A 177 2.68 0.34 6.57
N ALA A 178 3.98 0.09 6.65
CA ALA A 178 4.96 1.07 6.22
C ALA A 178 5.14 1.05 4.70
N GLY A 179 4.92 2.20 4.07
CA GLY A 179 5.11 2.38 2.64
C GLY A 179 5.45 3.81 2.25
N GLY A 180 6.16 3.94 1.13
CA GLY A 180 6.72 5.21 0.63
C GLY A 180 8.24 5.19 0.68
N GLY A 181 8.87 5.03 -0.48
CA GLY A 181 10.32 5.00 -0.61
C GLY A 181 11.00 3.81 0.08
N LEU A 182 10.28 2.71 0.31
CA LEU A 182 10.86 1.47 0.84
C LEU A 182 11.85 0.89 -0.17
N ARG A 183 13.05 0.56 0.31
CA ARG A 183 14.12 -0.07 -0.48
C ARG A 183 14.60 -1.34 0.22
N LEU A 184 15.03 -2.33 -0.53
CA LEU A 184 15.59 -3.58 0.01
C LEU A 184 16.69 -3.30 1.04
N ALA A 185 17.60 -2.37 0.72
CA ALA A 185 18.70 -1.99 1.60
C ALA A 185 18.27 -1.42 2.96
N SER A 186 17.09 -0.81 3.05
CA SER A 186 16.59 -0.21 4.30
C SER A 186 15.55 -1.07 5.03
N MET A 187 15.10 -2.19 4.45
CA MET A 187 14.01 -2.98 5.04
C MET A 187 14.33 -3.52 6.42
N ALA A 188 15.53 -4.11 6.59
CA ALA A 188 15.93 -4.66 7.89
C ALA A 188 15.95 -3.59 8.98
N GLU A 189 16.49 -2.41 8.67
CA GLU A 189 16.55 -1.28 9.59
C GLU A 189 15.14 -0.75 9.94
N VAL A 190 14.26 -0.61 8.96
CA VAL A 190 12.85 -0.21 9.18
C VAL A 190 12.14 -1.20 10.09
N LEU A 191 12.26 -2.51 9.84
CA LEU A 191 11.64 -3.55 10.66
C LEU A 191 12.17 -3.51 12.11
N GLU A 192 13.48 -3.34 12.29
CA GLU A 192 14.09 -3.31 13.61
C GLU A 192 13.68 -2.07 14.41
N GLN A 193 13.71 -0.89 13.77
CA GLN A 193 13.38 0.37 14.43
C GLN A 193 11.88 0.49 14.77
N THR A 194 11.01 -0.08 13.96
CA THR A 194 9.56 0.16 14.07
C THR A 194 8.79 -0.97 14.74
N GLY A 195 9.23 -2.21 14.60
CA GLY A 195 8.51 -3.40 15.01
C GLY A 195 7.26 -3.70 14.14
N LEU A 196 7.18 -3.12 12.95
CA LEU A 196 6.07 -3.31 12.02
C LEU A 196 6.04 -4.74 11.45
N HIS A 197 4.83 -5.23 11.20
CA HIS A 197 4.57 -6.52 10.57
C HIS A 197 4.10 -6.42 9.12
N CYS A 198 3.83 -5.21 8.63
CA CYS A 198 3.31 -4.98 7.28
C CYS A 198 4.19 -3.97 6.56
N LEU A 199 4.67 -4.35 5.38
CA LEU A 199 5.47 -3.49 4.51
C LEU A 199 4.86 -3.40 3.11
N HIS A 200 4.94 -2.21 2.52
CA HIS A 200 4.47 -1.89 1.18
C HIS A 200 5.58 -1.21 0.37
N GLY A 201 5.76 -1.63 -0.87
CA GLY A 201 6.71 -1.00 -1.78
C GLY A 201 6.47 -1.36 -3.22
N SER A 202 7.02 -0.57 -4.15
CA SER A 202 7.05 -0.91 -5.57
C SER A 202 8.33 -1.65 -5.97
N LEU A 203 9.37 -1.57 -5.13
CA LEU A 203 10.72 -2.09 -5.38
C LEU A 203 11.31 -1.66 -6.74
N THR A 204 10.70 -0.66 -7.39
CA THR A 204 11.17 -0.13 -8.67
C THR A 204 12.51 0.56 -8.44
N ARG A 205 13.52 0.11 -9.15
CA ARG A 205 14.79 0.82 -9.25
C ARG A 205 14.53 2.10 -10.04
N ARG A 206 14.60 3.27 -9.39
CA ARG A 206 14.63 4.51 -10.16
C ARG A 206 15.91 4.52 -10.99
N ALA A 207 15.83 5.09 -12.20
CA ALA A 207 16.96 5.28 -13.11
C ALA A 207 18.17 6.05 -12.51
N VAL A 208 18.05 6.53 -11.28
CA VAL A 208 19.12 7.17 -10.50
C VAL A 208 20.24 6.19 -10.12
N ASP A 209 19.95 4.87 -10.13
CA ASP A 209 20.93 3.85 -9.76
C ASP A 209 21.76 3.36 -11.00
N GLY A 210 21.71 4.11 -12.11
CA GLY A 210 22.37 3.75 -13.38
C GLY A 210 21.57 2.77 -14.23
N PRO A 211 21.91 2.62 -15.55
CA PRO A 211 21.36 1.55 -16.35
C PRO A 211 21.66 0.21 -15.65
N PRO A 212 20.75 -0.78 -15.71
CA PRO A 212 21.05 -2.10 -15.17
C PRO A 212 22.38 -2.54 -15.77
N GLU A 213 23.34 -2.86 -14.90
CA GLU A 213 24.59 -3.41 -15.39
C GLU A 213 24.23 -4.58 -16.32
N SER A 214 24.52 -4.38 -17.59
CA SER A 214 24.23 -5.31 -18.67
C SER A 214 25.14 -6.54 -18.57
N GLY A 215 24.91 -7.30 -17.56
CA GLY A 215 25.65 -8.52 -17.35
C GLY A 215 24.75 -9.61 -16.80
N HIS A 216 23.90 -10.18 -17.61
CA HIS A 216 23.29 -11.53 -17.48
C HIS A 216 21.87 -11.63 -18.07
N GLY A 217 21.44 -10.82 -19.01
CA GLY A 217 20.23 -11.09 -19.83
C GLY A 217 18.88 -11.25 -19.10
N ARG A 218 18.77 -10.76 -17.85
CA ARG A 218 17.51 -10.85 -17.09
C ARG A 218 16.50 -9.81 -17.53
N THR A 219 15.25 -10.23 -17.69
CA THR A 219 14.13 -9.33 -17.94
C THR A 219 13.78 -8.52 -16.69
N ALA A 220 13.09 -7.40 -16.86
CA ALA A 220 12.57 -6.60 -15.75
C ALA A 220 11.70 -7.44 -14.79
N ALA A 221 10.91 -8.38 -15.32
CA ALA A 221 10.10 -9.28 -14.51
C ALA A 221 10.94 -10.24 -13.65
N GLU A 222 12.00 -10.83 -14.21
CA GLU A 222 12.90 -11.73 -13.46
C GLU A 222 13.66 -10.99 -12.36
N ILE A 223 14.06 -9.75 -12.61
CA ILE A 223 14.69 -8.89 -11.60
C ILE A 223 13.68 -8.62 -10.47
N LEU A 224 12.43 -8.30 -10.81
CA LEU A 224 11.38 -8.03 -9.83
C LEU A 224 11.07 -9.27 -8.97
N VAL A 225 11.00 -10.47 -9.57
CA VAL A 225 10.84 -11.73 -8.82
C VAL A 225 11.95 -11.91 -7.79
N ALA A 226 13.21 -11.65 -8.17
CA ALA A 226 14.35 -11.79 -7.27
C ALA A 226 14.29 -10.75 -6.13
N ASP A 227 13.93 -9.51 -6.45
CA ASP A 227 13.81 -8.43 -5.47
C ASP A 227 12.67 -8.71 -4.47
N VAL A 228 11.53 -9.22 -4.93
CA VAL A 228 10.42 -9.63 -4.05
C VAL A 228 10.81 -10.79 -3.14
N ARG A 229 11.49 -11.82 -3.67
CA ARG A 229 12.04 -12.94 -2.85
C ARG A 229 12.98 -12.44 -1.77
N THR A 230 13.84 -11.50 -2.12
CA THR A 230 14.75 -10.88 -1.15
C THR A 230 13.99 -10.16 -0.06
N ALA A 231 12.99 -9.35 -0.43
CA ALA A 231 12.14 -8.64 0.52
C ALA A 231 11.42 -9.59 1.49
N VAL A 232 10.77 -10.61 0.95
CA VAL A 232 10.07 -11.64 1.75
C VAL A 232 11.05 -12.40 2.65
N GLY A 233 12.23 -12.76 2.13
CA GLY A 233 13.28 -13.43 2.91
C GLY A 233 13.80 -12.59 4.08
N LEU A 234 13.98 -11.29 3.88
CA LEU A 234 14.35 -10.35 4.96
C LEU A 234 13.31 -10.31 6.06
N MET A 235 12.01 -10.25 5.70
CA MET A 235 10.92 -10.29 6.68
C MET A 235 10.88 -11.62 7.43
N GLN A 236 11.00 -12.75 6.72
CA GLN A 236 11.04 -14.09 7.33
C GLN A 236 12.18 -14.21 8.34
N GLY A 237 13.38 -13.79 7.98
CA GLY A 237 14.55 -13.83 8.88
C GLY A 237 14.37 -12.96 10.11
N HIS A 238 13.81 -11.74 9.94
CA HIS A 238 13.57 -10.83 11.05
C HIS A 238 12.57 -11.42 12.09
N PHE A 239 11.47 -12.01 11.63
CA PHE A 239 10.46 -12.57 12.53
C PHE A 239 10.87 -13.91 13.11
N ALA A 240 11.62 -14.75 12.38
CA ALA A 240 12.17 -15.98 12.93
C ALA A 240 13.16 -15.74 14.09
N ALA A 241 14.00 -14.71 13.97
CA ALA A 241 14.95 -14.33 15.02
C ALA A 241 14.29 -13.82 16.32
N LYS A 242 13.05 -13.33 16.25
CA LYS A 242 12.29 -12.83 17.43
C LYS A 242 11.43 -13.90 18.12
N MET A 243 11.34 -15.10 17.55
CA MET A 243 10.59 -16.22 18.14
C MET A 243 11.47 -17.16 18.99
N ILE A 244 12.79 -16.92 19.03
CA ILE A 244 13.78 -17.62 19.83
C ILE A 244 14.08 -16.82 21.09
#